data_dc7e65f537e19075807fc136db5021e4
#
_entry.id   dc7e65f537e19075807fc136db5021e4
#
_cell.length_a   1.000
_cell.length_b   1.000
_cell.length_c   1.000
_cell.angle_alpha   90.00
_cell.angle_beta   90.00
_cell.angle_gamma   90.00
#
_symmetry.space_group_name_H-M   'P 1'
#
loop_
_entity.id
_entity.type
_entity.pdbx_description
1 polymer ?
#
loop_
_entity_poly.entity_id
_entity_poly.type
_entity_poly.pdbx_seq_one_letter_code
_entity_poly.pdbx_strand_id
1 'polypeptide(L)'
;MKKFNRFLSIFLLLCTLVCCLGACENIFLPTTTSVQEDEWVDYADQLKLDLNTPTLKWEVTVKNHIDGDTTHFYIKSDGNINNISQTPGIDGVLKARYLNINTPESTGKIEPWGKAASNFTKERVMNAESIIIESNDTNWNVDSTGERFLVWVWYKPQGASEYRNLNLEILQEGLAVSSAFSGAIYGEMCSKAIEQAVRTQMYVYAPSNVKDPDFPYGDAQFMTLKELKVNIEQYVGQRVAFEGIIVKDSGGSVYIEAYDETDGICYGISAYYLTSGLDGYGLELLQVGNKIRFAGVVGEFNGSYQITDLKYDIWDTENSKNMKLLSTGHSPMYQEITHLHFDPQSNQGFIPVDVMVDGEEVTKEFSFMFLAQDSSVSMKNLTVVDAYTTKKGDSKGAITLYCTVPGSSQRIQVRTIVLRDANGQLITEDMFIGKTIDVKGTIDFYLPENETVGTYQIQVFSINDFTFHE
;
A
#
# COMPACT_ATOMS: atom_id res chain seq x y z
N MET A 1 68.87 -7.83 -13.71
CA MET A 1 69.47 -7.76 -12.37
C MET A 1 69.34 -6.38 -11.66
N LYS A 2 68.34 -5.55 -11.97
CA LYS A 2 68.11 -4.23 -11.27
C LYS A 2 66.80 -4.13 -10.52
N LYS A 3 65.99 -5.18 -10.39
CA LYS A 3 64.74 -5.19 -9.64
C LYS A 3 64.79 -6.00 -8.32
N PHE A 4 65.87 -6.72 -8.05
CA PHE A 4 65.96 -7.56 -6.85
C PHE A 4 66.53 -6.81 -5.62
N ASN A 5 67.22 -5.70 -5.81
CA ASN A 5 67.84 -4.95 -4.72
C ASN A 5 66.95 -3.91 -4.04
N ARG A 6 65.70 -3.68 -4.52
CA ARG A 6 64.77 -2.75 -3.87
C ARG A 6 63.91 -3.41 -2.80
N PHE A 7 63.73 -4.71 -2.86
CA PHE A 7 62.93 -5.43 -1.83
C PHE A 7 63.77 -5.76 -0.58
N LEU A 8 65.05 -5.90 -0.69
CA LEU A 8 65.93 -6.21 0.46
C LEU A 8 66.16 -4.98 1.36
N SER A 9 66.11 -3.76 0.80
CA SER A 9 66.33 -2.52 1.58
C SER A 9 65.09 -2.12 2.38
N ILE A 10 63.89 -2.53 1.97
CA ILE A 10 62.64 -2.23 2.71
C ILE A 10 62.47 -3.21 3.86
N PHE A 11 62.94 -4.44 3.74
CA PHE A 11 62.83 -5.44 4.80
C PHE A 11 63.81 -5.17 5.95
N LEU A 12 65.01 -4.59 5.68
CA LEU A 12 65.98 -4.21 6.73
C LEU A 12 65.56 -2.93 7.49
N LEU A 13 64.75 -2.04 6.88
CA LEU A 13 64.28 -0.83 7.54
C LEU A 13 63.09 -1.10 8.48
N LEU A 14 62.37 -2.17 8.24
CA LEU A 14 61.26 -2.58 9.11
C LEU A 14 61.73 -3.32 10.39
N CYS A 15 62.90 -4.01 10.32
CA CYS A 15 63.46 -4.72 11.48
C CYS A 15 64.17 -3.82 12.48
N THR A 16 64.61 -2.62 12.07
CA THR A 16 65.27 -1.67 12.98
C THR A 16 64.34 -0.77 13.74
N LEU A 17 63.04 -0.71 13.37
CA LEU A 17 62.03 0.09 14.06
C LEU A 17 61.33 -0.66 15.23
N VAL A 18 61.54 -1.97 15.34
CA VAL A 18 60.93 -2.79 16.39
C VAL A 18 61.82 -2.94 17.67
N CYS A 19 63.10 -2.53 17.59
CA CYS A 19 64.05 -2.71 18.72
C CYS A 19 64.24 -1.47 19.63
N CYS A 20 63.55 -0.36 19.41
CA CYS A 20 63.74 0.86 20.24
C CYS A 20 62.54 1.26 21.11
N LEU A 21 61.57 0.40 21.33
CA LEU A 21 60.42 0.67 22.22
C LEU A 21 60.31 -0.34 23.35
N GLY A 22 61.43 -0.72 23.96
CA GLY A 22 61.49 -1.54 25.13
C GLY A 22 62.01 -0.78 26.33
N ALA A 23 61.31 0.18 26.84
CA ALA A 23 61.40 0.68 28.24
C ALA A 23 60.47 1.89 28.42
N CYS A 24 59.26 1.68 28.87
CA CYS A 24 58.55 2.55 29.81
C CYS A 24 57.17 1.95 30.16
N GLU A 25 57.05 1.58 31.42
CA GLU A 25 55.89 1.67 32.29
C GLU A 25 54.52 1.13 31.85
N ASN A 26 54.00 0.27 32.69
CA ASN A 26 52.61 -0.21 32.80
C ASN A 26 51.55 0.77 32.32
N ILE A 27 51.24 0.76 30.99
CA ILE A 27 49.97 1.22 30.49
C ILE A 27 49.04 0.01 30.61
N PHE A 28 48.09 0.05 31.53
CA PHE A 28 46.90 -0.80 31.50
C PHE A 28 46.23 -0.63 30.11
N LEU A 29 46.56 -1.52 29.21
CA LEU A 29 45.67 -1.77 28.08
C LEU A 29 44.41 -2.33 28.69
N PRO A 30 43.25 -1.70 28.43
CA PRO A 30 42.00 -2.35 28.78
C PRO A 30 42.03 -3.70 28.08
N THR A 31 41.89 -4.75 28.86
CA THR A 31 41.61 -6.10 28.35
C THR A 31 40.51 -5.95 27.33
N THR A 32 40.80 -6.19 26.06
CA THR A 32 39.78 -6.44 25.07
C THR A 32 39.01 -7.64 25.58
N THR A 33 37.91 -7.35 26.29
CA THR A 33 36.88 -8.33 26.53
C THR A 33 36.53 -8.77 25.11
N SER A 34 36.85 -10.00 24.77
CA SER A 34 36.28 -10.62 23.56
C SER A 34 34.78 -10.43 23.70
N VAL A 35 34.20 -9.54 22.88
CA VAL A 35 32.77 -9.50 22.72
C VAL A 35 32.46 -10.89 22.16
N GLN A 36 31.96 -11.76 23.03
CA GLN A 36 31.40 -13.02 22.62
C GLN A 36 30.32 -12.59 21.62
N GLU A 37 30.46 -12.94 20.37
CA GLU A 37 29.36 -12.82 19.40
C GLU A 37 28.26 -13.70 20.01
N ASP A 38 27.27 -13.05 20.66
CA ASP A 38 26.12 -13.73 21.20
C ASP A 38 25.44 -14.42 20.03
N GLU A 39 25.38 -15.74 20.11
CA GLU A 39 24.80 -16.59 19.08
C GLU A 39 23.36 -16.16 18.82
N TRP A 40 22.98 -16.01 17.54
CA TRP A 40 21.61 -15.73 17.14
C TRP A 40 20.68 -16.86 17.64
N VAL A 41 19.61 -16.50 18.31
CA VAL A 41 18.62 -17.42 18.85
C VAL A 41 17.31 -17.30 18.06
N ASP A 42 16.83 -18.39 17.50
CA ASP A 42 15.51 -18.44 16.87
C ASP A 42 14.42 -18.70 17.93
N TYR A 43 13.92 -17.62 18.52
CA TYR A 43 12.87 -17.69 19.54
C TYR A 43 11.53 -18.19 18.98
N ALA A 44 11.24 -17.91 17.70
CA ALA A 44 10.04 -18.41 17.04
C ALA A 44 10.09 -19.93 16.82
N ASP A 45 11.28 -20.52 16.70
CA ASP A 45 11.45 -21.99 16.69
C ASP A 45 11.39 -22.60 18.09
N GLN A 46 11.82 -21.89 19.11
CA GLN A 46 11.74 -22.38 20.49
C GLN A 46 10.30 -22.42 21.02
N LEU A 47 9.45 -21.48 20.58
CA LEU A 47 8.07 -21.42 21.00
C LEU A 47 7.23 -22.41 20.18
N LYS A 48 6.57 -23.34 20.85
CA LYS A 48 5.73 -24.37 20.20
C LYS A 48 4.24 -24.09 20.45
N LEU A 49 3.43 -24.30 19.42
CA LEU A 49 1.98 -24.21 19.53
C LEU A 49 1.45 -25.38 20.36
N ASP A 50 0.84 -25.05 21.51
CA ASP A 50 0.14 -26.06 22.33
C ASP A 50 -1.37 -25.98 22.08
N LEU A 51 -1.91 -26.99 21.43
CA LEU A 51 -3.35 -27.09 21.13
C LEU A 51 -4.22 -27.34 22.36
N ASN A 52 -3.63 -27.69 23.51
CA ASN A 52 -4.35 -28.04 24.75
C ASN A 52 -4.49 -26.85 25.72
N THR A 53 -3.89 -25.70 25.43
CA THR A 53 -4.06 -24.50 26.27
C THR A 53 -5.51 -23.99 26.20
N PRO A 54 -5.99 -23.26 27.24
CA PRO A 54 -7.37 -22.80 27.28
C PRO A 54 -7.67 -21.62 26.31
N THR A 55 -6.65 -21.10 25.63
CA THR A 55 -6.81 -20.06 24.61
C THR A 55 -7.63 -20.56 23.42
N LEU A 56 -8.37 -19.68 22.79
CA LEU A 56 -9.19 -20.01 21.64
C LEU A 56 -8.32 -20.13 20.37
N LYS A 57 -8.54 -21.17 19.58
CA LYS A 57 -7.77 -21.41 18.36
C LYS A 57 -8.65 -21.74 17.18
N TRP A 58 -8.34 -21.12 16.03
CA TRP A 58 -9.09 -21.34 14.81
C TRP A 58 -8.18 -21.41 13.60
N GLU A 59 -8.41 -22.41 12.75
CA GLU A 59 -7.72 -22.48 11.46
C GLU A 59 -8.38 -21.55 10.44
N VAL A 60 -7.57 -20.78 9.73
CA VAL A 60 -8.01 -19.73 8.82
C VAL A 60 -7.29 -19.82 7.47
N THR A 61 -7.81 -19.10 6.48
CA THR A 61 -7.10 -18.86 5.20
C THR A 61 -6.97 -17.36 4.97
N VAL A 62 -5.93 -16.94 4.26
CA VAL A 62 -5.71 -15.53 3.97
C VAL A 62 -6.81 -15.02 3.03
N LYS A 63 -7.43 -13.91 3.40
CA LYS A 63 -8.30 -13.13 2.54
C LYS A 63 -7.48 -12.01 1.87
N ASN A 64 -6.96 -11.10 2.67
CA ASN A 64 -6.13 -9.97 2.22
C ASN A 64 -5.00 -9.73 3.22
N HIS A 65 -3.78 -9.62 2.73
CA HIS A 65 -2.70 -9.03 3.49
C HIS A 65 -2.86 -7.51 3.47
N ILE A 66 -2.76 -6.84 4.61
CA ILE A 66 -2.96 -5.40 4.75
C ILE A 66 -1.64 -4.71 5.07
N ASP A 67 -0.95 -5.14 6.15
CA ASP A 67 0.28 -4.54 6.62
C ASP A 67 1.11 -5.55 7.43
N GLY A 68 2.28 -5.16 7.90
CA GLY A 68 3.19 -6.05 8.63
C GLY A 68 2.59 -6.71 9.87
N ASP A 69 1.60 -6.08 10.50
CA ASP A 69 0.92 -6.59 11.69
C ASP A 69 -0.61 -6.72 11.54
N THR A 70 -1.10 -6.64 10.32
CA THR A 70 -2.54 -6.70 10.03
C THR A 70 -2.81 -7.57 8.81
N THR A 71 -3.65 -8.60 8.98
CA THR A 71 -4.10 -9.48 7.90
C THR A 71 -5.58 -9.77 8.07
N HIS A 72 -6.33 -9.79 6.98
CA HIS A 72 -7.70 -10.26 6.97
C HIS A 72 -7.73 -11.74 6.58
N PHE A 73 -8.48 -12.55 7.31
CA PHE A 73 -8.62 -13.97 7.11
C PHE A 73 -10.07 -14.37 6.85
N TYR A 74 -10.25 -15.41 6.05
CA TYR A 74 -11.49 -16.16 6.00
C TYR A 74 -11.53 -17.18 7.13
N ILE A 75 -12.68 -17.27 7.79
CA ILE A 75 -12.96 -18.24 8.86
C ILE A 75 -13.39 -19.55 8.23
N LYS A 76 -12.62 -20.61 8.42
CA LYS A 76 -13.02 -21.95 7.99
C LYS A 76 -14.15 -22.48 8.86
N SER A 77 -15.20 -23.03 8.26
CA SER A 77 -16.35 -23.59 8.99
C SER A 77 -15.97 -24.80 9.88
N ASP A 78 -14.94 -25.54 9.49
CA ASP A 78 -14.36 -26.68 10.19
C ASP A 78 -13.06 -26.34 10.95
N GLY A 79 -12.69 -25.06 10.97
CA GLY A 79 -11.43 -24.57 11.54
C GLY A 79 -11.38 -24.51 13.07
N ASN A 80 -12.48 -24.84 13.76
CA ASN A 80 -12.57 -24.79 15.23
C ASN A 80 -11.75 -25.92 15.88
N ILE A 81 -10.58 -25.58 16.42
CA ILE A 81 -9.64 -26.58 16.96
C ILE A 81 -10.04 -27.06 18.37
N ASN A 82 -10.55 -26.16 19.19
CA ASN A 82 -10.80 -26.44 20.63
C ASN A 82 -12.28 -26.70 20.94
N ASN A 83 -13.15 -26.91 19.94
CA ASN A 83 -14.61 -27.05 20.10
C ASN A 83 -15.24 -25.89 20.90
N ILE A 84 -14.76 -24.67 20.66
CA ILE A 84 -15.22 -23.45 21.33
C ILE A 84 -16.56 -22.98 20.78
N SER A 85 -17.38 -22.37 21.62
CA SER A 85 -18.69 -21.86 21.23
C SER A 85 -18.64 -20.47 20.54
N GLN A 86 -17.50 -19.79 20.61
CA GLN A 86 -17.32 -18.44 20.06
C GLN A 86 -16.57 -18.51 18.72
N THR A 87 -17.25 -18.15 17.64
CA THR A 87 -16.63 -18.00 16.33
C THR A 87 -15.90 -16.66 16.26
N PRO A 88 -14.63 -16.60 15.82
CA PRO A 88 -13.94 -15.34 15.60
C PRO A 88 -14.49 -14.63 14.38
N GLY A 89 -14.38 -13.29 14.36
CA GLY A 89 -14.73 -12.50 13.18
C GLY A 89 -16.21 -12.20 13.03
N ILE A 90 -16.54 -11.53 11.94
CA ILE A 90 -17.89 -11.11 11.57
C ILE A 90 -18.15 -11.54 10.13
N ASP A 91 -19.31 -12.15 9.87
CA ASP A 91 -19.74 -12.57 8.54
C ASP A 91 -18.70 -13.46 7.79
N GLY A 92 -18.04 -14.35 8.53
CA GLY A 92 -17.04 -15.27 7.97
C GLY A 92 -15.65 -14.66 7.72
N VAL A 93 -15.45 -13.41 8.11
CA VAL A 93 -14.18 -12.70 7.97
C VAL A 93 -13.66 -12.25 9.33
N LEU A 94 -12.37 -12.43 9.56
CA LEU A 94 -11.66 -11.91 10.71
C LEU A 94 -10.64 -10.88 10.24
N LYS A 95 -10.79 -9.65 10.72
CA LYS A 95 -9.76 -8.61 10.59
C LYS A 95 -8.78 -8.80 11.77
N ALA A 96 -7.61 -9.34 11.50
CA ALA A 96 -6.62 -9.64 12.53
C ALA A 96 -5.65 -8.47 12.73
N ARG A 97 -5.49 -8.03 13.98
CA ARG A 97 -4.38 -7.22 14.46
C ARG A 97 -3.48 -8.11 15.31
N TYR A 98 -2.21 -8.18 14.96
CA TYR A 98 -1.27 -9.07 15.62
C TYR A 98 -0.93 -8.55 17.01
N LEU A 99 -1.05 -9.42 18.00
CA LEU A 99 -0.80 -9.11 19.40
C LEU A 99 0.67 -8.77 19.68
N ASN A 100 0.86 -7.82 20.59
CA ASN A 100 2.14 -7.43 21.17
C ASN A 100 3.18 -6.85 20.18
N ILE A 101 2.79 -6.57 18.96
CA ILE A 101 3.65 -5.97 17.94
C ILE A 101 3.02 -4.72 17.31
N ASN A 102 3.87 -3.83 16.84
CA ASN A 102 3.52 -2.69 16.01
C ASN A 102 4.62 -2.51 14.98
N THR A 103 4.31 -2.85 13.73
CA THR A 103 5.22 -2.64 12.60
C THR A 103 5.15 -1.19 12.14
N PRO A 104 6.21 -0.66 11.51
CA PRO A 104 6.08 0.59 10.76
C PRO A 104 5.05 0.45 9.66
N GLU A 105 4.32 1.53 9.39
CA GLU A 105 3.27 1.57 8.37
C GLU A 105 3.83 1.39 6.95
N SER A 106 3.23 0.51 6.17
CA SER A 106 3.53 0.29 4.74
C SER A 106 2.48 0.89 3.82
N THR A 107 1.34 1.33 4.38
CA THR A 107 0.22 1.95 3.67
C THR A 107 -0.14 3.29 4.31
N GLY A 108 -0.80 4.17 3.57
CA GLY A 108 -1.15 5.50 4.09
C GLY A 108 0.10 6.36 4.34
N LYS A 109 0.45 6.62 5.58
CA LYS A 109 1.70 7.29 5.95
C LYS A 109 2.83 6.27 6.06
N ILE A 110 3.53 6.04 4.96
CA ILE A 110 4.62 5.07 4.89
C ILE A 110 5.77 5.49 5.82
N GLU A 111 6.27 4.53 6.59
CA GLU A 111 7.38 4.70 7.52
C GLU A 111 8.60 3.86 7.10
N PRO A 112 9.83 4.26 7.50
CA PRO A 112 11.02 3.44 7.26
C PRO A 112 10.82 2.01 7.78
N TRP A 113 11.24 1.02 6.98
CA TRP A 113 11.10 -0.42 7.23
C TRP A 113 9.66 -0.98 7.15
N GLY A 114 8.64 -0.13 6.89
CA GLY A 114 7.26 -0.57 6.72
C GLY A 114 7.10 -1.56 5.58
N LYS A 115 7.70 -1.27 4.41
CA LYS A 115 7.69 -2.20 3.27
C LYS A 115 8.39 -3.52 3.59
N ALA A 116 9.50 -3.48 4.32
CA ALA A 116 10.22 -4.69 4.74
C ALA A 116 9.35 -5.55 5.67
N ALA A 117 8.70 -4.94 6.68
CA ALA A 117 7.80 -5.62 7.60
C ALA A 117 6.59 -6.24 6.88
N SER A 118 5.95 -5.46 6.00
CA SER A 118 4.81 -5.91 5.21
C SER A 118 5.16 -7.09 4.29
N ASN A 119 6.27 -7.00 3.55
CA ASN A 119 6.74 -8.08 2.68
C ASN A 119 7.08 -9.35 3.47
N PHE A 120 7.72 -9.20 4.64
CA PHE A 120 8.05 -10.31 5.51
C PHE A 120 6.80 -11.08 5.96
N THR A 121 5.80 -10.37 6.45
CA THR A 121 4.52 -10.96 6.84
C THR A 121 3.80 -11.59 5.65
N LYS A 122 3.69 -10.86 4.53
CA LYS A 122 3.04 -11.33 3.31
C LYS A 122 3.63 -12.66 2.83
N GLU A 123 4.95 -12.76 2.75
CA GLU A 123 5.64 -13.98 2.33
C GLU A 123 5.26 -15.18 3.19
N ARG A 124 5.22 -15.01 4.53
CA ARG A 124 4.90 -16.10 5.45
C ARG A 124 3.44 -16.53 5.35
N VAL A 125 2.51 -15.60 5.38
CA VAL A 125 1.08 -15.96 5.37
C VAL A 125 0.61 -16.46 4.01
N MET A 126 1.13 -15.93 2.90
CA MET A 126 0.73 -16.34 1.55
C MET A 126 1.31 -17.69 1.14
N ASN A 127 2.48 -18.07 1.68
CA ASN A 127 3.15 -19.34 1.38
C ASN A 127 2.95 -20.40 2.49
N ALA A 128 2.13 -20.13 3.51
CA ALA A 128 1.86 -21.08 4.57
C ALA A 128 1.09 -22.30 4.06
N GLU A 129 1.45 -23.51 4.54
CA GLU A 129 0.67 -24.74 4.35
C GLU A 129 -0.68 -24.65 5.08
N SER A 130 -0.66 -24.08 6.30
CA SER A 130 -1.84 -23.77 7.10
C SER A 130 -1.55 -22.64 8.09
N ILE A 131 -2.61 -21.97 8.55
CA ILE A 131 -2.53 -20.85 9.50
C ILE A 131 -3.54 -21.10 10.62
N ILE A 132 -3.09 -20.93 11.87
CA ILE A 132 -3.92 -20.95 13.06
C ILE A 132 -3.81 -19.58 13.72
N ILE A 133 -4.94 -18.98 14.05
CA ILE A 133 -5.02 -17.83 14.93
C ILE A 133 -5.32 -18.27 16.35
N GLU A 134 -4.72 -17.60 17.32
CA GLU A 134 -4.89 -17.90 18.74
C GLU A 134 -5.22 -16.61 19.50
N SER A 135 -6.22 -16.68 20.41
CA SER A 135 -6.53 -15.59 21.33
C SER A 135 -5.47 -15.50 22.45
N ASN A 136 -5.44 -14.39 23.18
CA ASN A 136 -4.55 -14.25 24.34
C ASN A 136 -5.13 -14.90 25.62
N ASP A 137 -6.43 -15.12 25.67
CA ASP A 137 -7.14 -15.71 26.80
C ASP A 137 -8.33 -16.55 26.28
N THR A 138 -9.35 -16.75 27.10
CA THR A 138 -10.56 -17.51 26.76
C THR A 138 -11.59 -16.72 25.93
N ASN A 139 -11.22 -15.54 25.37
CA ASN A 139 -12.11 -14.68 24.59
C ASN A 139 -11.40 -14.21 23.31
N TRP A 140 -12.19 -13.91 22.28
CA TRP A 140 -11.75 -13.16 21.12
C TRP A 140 -11.85 -11.65 21.44
N ASN A 141 -10.73 -11.07 21.89
CA ASN A 141 -10.66 -9.64 22.18
C ASN A 141 -10.45 -8.82 20.90
N VAL A 142 -10.95 -7.60 20.91
CA VAL A 142 -10.78 -6.63 19.82
C VAL A 142 -9.87 -5.48 20.27
N ASP A 143 -9.29 -4.78 19.30
CA ASP A 143 -8.50 -3.57 19.56
C ASP A 143 -9.38 -2.37 19.96
N SER A 144 -8.75 -1.23 20.21
CA SER A 144 -9.45 -0.01 20.64
C SER A 144 -10.43 0.55 19.59
N THR A 145 -10.35 0.15 18.32
CA THR A 145 -11.30 0.52 17.28
C THR A 145 -12.58 -0.31 17.35
N GLY A 146 -12.54 -1.47 18.03
CA GLY A 146 -13.65 -2.43 18.11
C GLY A 146 -13.85 -3.26 16.83
N GLU A 147 -12.98 -3.14 15.85
CA GLU A 147 -13.14 -3.77 14.54
C GLU A 147 -12.15 -4.91 14.27
N ARG A 148 -10.95 -4.84 14.84
CA ARG A 148 -9.89 -5.83 14.58
C ARG A 148 -9.69 -6.72 15.80
N PHE A 149 -9.64 -8.03 15.55
CA PHE A 149 -9.39 -9.03 16.58
C PHE A 149 -7.90 -9.13 16.90
N LEU A 150 -7.58 -9.08 18.19
CA LEU A 150 -6.22 -9.20 18.70
C LEU A 150 -5.82 -10.68 18.76
N VAL A 151 -4.86 -11.09 17.94
CA VAL A 151 -4.49 -12.51 17.79
C VAL A 151 -2.98 -12.75 17.76
N TRP A 152 -2.60 -13.93 18.20
CA TRP A 152 -1.33 -14.57 17.86
C TRP A 152 -1.55 -15.34 16.56
N VAL A 153 -0.62 -15.20 15.61
CA VAL A 153 -0.69 -15.87 14.31
C VAL A 153 0.37 -16.94 14.25
N TRP A 154 -0.05 -18.16 14.03
CA TRP A 154 0.79 -19.32 13.84
C TRP A 154 0.69 -19.80 12.41
N TYR A 155 1.79 -19.82 11.70
CA TYR A 155 1.84 -20.33 10.33
C TYR A 155 2.71 -21.57 10.25
N LYS A 156 2.33 -22.50 9.38
CA LYS A 156 3.11 -23.70 9.10
C LYS A 156 3.79 -23.52 7.74
N PRO A 157 5.13 -23.43 7.69
CA PRO A 157 5.85 -23.39 6.42
C PRO A 157 5.60 -24.65 5.58
N GLN A 158 5.67 -24.55 4.27
CA GLN A 158 5.51 -25.71 3.37
C GLN A 158 6.49 -26.83 3.72
N GLY A 159 5.96 -28.04 3.96
CA GLY A 159 6.74 -29.22 4.30
C GLY A 159 7.34 -29.24 5.71
N ALA A 160 7.08 -28.23 6.56
CA ALA A 160 7.49 -28.24 7.96
C ALA A 160 6.58 -29.15 8.80
N SER A 161 7.10 -29.72 9.90
CA SER A 161 6.29 -30.48 10.87
C SER A 161 5.59 -29.59 11.89
N GLU A 162 6.17 -28.41 12.18
CA GLU A 162 5.78 -27.52 13.27
C GLU A 162 5.28 -26.18 12.78
N TYR A 163 4.42 -25.55 13.59
CA TYR A 163 4.02 -24.16 13.42
C TYR A 163 5.05 -23.21 14.00
N ARG A 164 5.18 -22.02 13.42
CA ARG A 164 5.98 -20.91 13.90
C ARG A 164 5.08 -19.75 14.31
N ASN A 165 5.42 -19.06 15.41
CA ASN A 165 4.69 -17.88 15.83
C ASN A 165 5.17 -16.65 15.05
N LEU A 166 4.31 -16.13 14.16
CA LEU A 166 4.67 -15.03 13.26
C LEU A 166 4.88 -13.71 14.02
N ASN A 167 4.11 -13.44 15.08
CA ASN A 167 4.28 -12.24 15.88
C ASN A 167 5.70 -12.20 16.50
N LEU A 168 6.14 -13.33 17.05
CA LEU A 168 7.46 -13.47 17.64
C LEU A 168 8.58 -13.38 16.59
N GLU A 169 8.36 -13.98 15.43
CA GLU A 169 9.32 -13.95 14.33
C GLU A 169 9.53 -12.53 13.79
N ILE A 170 8.47 -11.74 13.67
CA ILE A 170 8.55 -10.32 13.27
C ILE A 170 9.37 -9.50 14.30
N LEU A 171 9.19 -9.78 15.61
CA LEU A 171 9.96 -9.10 16.67
C LEU A 171 11.44 -9.48 16.65
N GLN A 172 11.78 -10.77 16.55
CA GLN A 172 13.18 -11.21 16.58
C GLN A 172 13.97 -10.73 15.36
N GLU A 173 13.30 -10.53 14.23
CA GLU A 173 13.88 -9.94 13.01
C GLU A 173 14.02 -8.40 13.12
N GLY A 174 13.53 -7.78 14.17
CA GLY A 174 13.59 -6.32 14.34
C GLY A 174 12.65 -5.53 13.43
N LEU A 175 11.61 -6.15 12.91
CA LEU A 175 10.64 -5.53 11.99
C LEU A 175 9.45 -4.87 12.70
N ALA A 176 9.40 -4.96 14.03
CA ALA A 176 8.37 -4.33 14.84
C ALA A 176 8.92 -3.86 16.18
N VAL A 177 8.22 -2.88 16.78
CA VAL A 177 8.35 -2.57 18.20
C VAL A 177 7.26 -3.29 18.98
N SER A 178 7.46 -3.46 20.32
CA SER A 178 6.39 -3.98 21.16
C SER A 178 5.25 -2.98 21.29
N SER A 179 4.01 -3.43 21.13
CA SER A 179 2.83 -2.64 21.49
C SER A 179 2.53 -2.64 23.00
N ALA A 180 3.40 -3.23 23.82
CA ALA A 180 3.32 -3.30 25.28
C ALA A 180 1.98 -3.83 25.81
N PHE A 181 1.43 -4.88 25.18
CA PHE A 181 0.19 -5.51 25.61
C PHE A 181 0.37 -6.21 26.97
N SER A 182 -0.28 -5.69 28.01
CA SER A 182 -0.20 -6.25 29.35
C SER A 182 -0.89 -7.61 29.42
N GLY A 183 -0.19 -8.61 29.98
CA GLY A 183 -0.73 -9.97 30.12
C GLY A 183 -0.60 -10.83 28.87
N ALA A 184 0.26 -10.47 27.92
CA ALA A 184 0.58 -11.29 26.76
C ALA A 184 1.13 -12.67 27.19
N ILE A 185 0.47 -13.77 26.77
CA ILE A 185 0.87 -15.14 27.15
C ILE A 185 2.29 -15.50 26.70
N TYR A 186 2.79 -14.88 25.64
CA TYR A 186 4.14 -15.06 25.11
C TYR A 186 5.04 -13.85 25.35
N GLY A 187 4.65 -12.95 26.29
CA GLY A 187 5.34 -11.69 26.56
C GLY A 187 6.82 -11.85 26.93
N GLU A 188 7.18 -12.89 27.69
CA GLU A 188 8.59 -13.16 28.05
C GLU A 188 9.43 -13.48 26.80
N MET A 189 8.92 -14.32 25.90
CA MET A 189 9.61 -14.65 24.66
C MET A 189 9.71 -13.43 23.73
N CYS A 190 8.65 -12.62 23.67
CA CYS A 190 8.68 -11.36 22.94
C CYS A 190 9.76 -10.41 23.47
N SER A 191 9.92 -10.29 24.79
CA SER A 191 10.95 -9.45 25.39
C SER A 191 12.36 -9.92 24.99
N LYS A 192 12.63 -11.22 25.04
CA LYS A 192 13.91 -11.80 24.60
C LYS A 192 14.19 -11.56 23.11
N ALA A 193 13.17 -11.70 22.28
CA ALA A 193 13.26 -11.44 20.86
C ALA A 193 13.60 -9.97 20.56
N ILE A 194 12.94 -9.02 21.24
CA ILE A 194 13.23 -7.59 21.14
C ILE A 194 14.64 -7.26 21.63
N GLU A 195 15.05 -7.80 22.80
CA GLU A 195 16.41 -7.59 23.31
C GLU A 195 17.48 -8.04 22.29
N GLN A 196 17.24 -9.17 21.61
CA GLN A 196 18.10 -9.62 20.52
C GLN A 196 18.10 -8.65 19.35
N ALA A 197 16.93 -8.22 18.86
CA ALA A 197 16.80 -7.29 17.73
C ALA A 197 17.48 -5.94 18.05
N VAL A 198 17.32 -5.41 19.26
CA VAL A 198 18.00 -4.20 19.73
C VAL A 198 19.53 -4.39 19.74
N ARG A 199 20.02 -5.52 20.27
CA ARG A 199 21.45 -5.83 20.33
C ARG A 199 22.06 -6.00 18.95
N THR A 200 21.35 -6.66 18.03
CA THR A 200 21.79 -6.90 16.66
C THR A 200 21.53 -5.70 15.73
N GLN A 201 20.87 -4.66 16.25
CA GLN A 201 20.61 -3.41 15.51
C GLN A 201 19.91 -3.63 14.16
N MET A 202 18.91 -4.52 14.14
CA MET A 202 18.18 -4.87 12.92
C MET A 202 17.01 -3.91 12.65
N TYR A 203 16.78 -3.57 11.41
CA TYR A 203 15.67 -2.80 10.87
C TYR A 203 15.25 -1.59 11.74
N VAL A 204 14.12 -1.68 12.49
CA VAL A 204 13.60 -0.55 13.30
C VAL A 204 14.56 -0.16 14.45
N TYR A 205 15.47 -1.04 14.82
CA TYR A 205 16.51 -0.82 15.83
C TYR A 205 17.87 -0.45 15.24
N ALA A 206 17.95 -0.32 13.90
CA ALA A 206 19.19 0.03 13.22
C ALA A 206 19.66 1.44 13.64
N PRO A 207 20.98 1.69 13.68
CA PRO A 207 21.53 3.03 13.91
C PRO A 207 20.99 4.05 12.90
N SER A 208 20.85 5.30 13.31
CA SER A 208 20.25 6.37 12.49
C SER A 208 20.95 6.63 11.15
N ASN A 209 22.21 6.20 11.01
CA ASN A 209 22.96 6.26 9.75
C ASN A 209 22.69 5.09 8.81
N VAL A 210 22.04 4.04 9.26
CA VAL A 210 21.56 2.93 8.44
C VAL A 210 20.18 3.31 7.90
N LYS A 211 20.07 3.35 6.57
CA LYS A 211 18.84 3.76 5.89
C LYS A 211 18.12 2.56 5.31
N ASP A 212 16.80 2.57 5.40
CA ASP A 212 15.94 1.65 4.67
C ASP A 212 16.10 1.93 3.17
N PRO A 213 16.59 0.97 2.36
CA PRO A 213 16.78 1.19 0.93
C PRO A 213 15.47 1.40 0.17
N ASP A 214 14.36 0.93 0.73
CA ASP A 214 13.03 1.02 0.12
C ASP A 214 12.26 2.28 0.56
N PHE A 215 12.80 3.05 1.53
CA PHE A 215 12.15 4.27 2.01
C PHE A 215 12.72 5.52 1.33
N PRO A 216 11.86 6.40 0.81
CA PRO A 216 12.28 7.56 0.04
C PRO A 216 12.79 8.70 0.94
N TYR A 217 14.02 8.62 1.41
CA TYR A 217 14.67 9.73 2.16
C TYR A 217 15.09 10.91 1.28
N GLY A 218 15.26 10.66 -0.02
CA GLY A 218 15.81 11.59 -1.00
C GLY A 218 14.80 12.55 -1.62
N ASP A 219 15.27 13.28 -2.62
CA ASP A 219 14.44 14.12 -3.47
C ASP A 219 13.45 13.26 -4.27
N ALA A 220 12.31 13.85 -4.61
CA ALA A 220 11.34 13.18 -5.46
C ALA A 220 11.91 12.96 -6.86
N GLN A 221 11.72 11.76 -7.39
CA GLN A 221 12.07 11.47 -8.79
C GLN A 221 11.03 12.15 -9.69
N PHE A 222 11.50 13.10 -10.53
CA PHE A 222 10.61 13.79 -11.46
C PHE A 222 10.42 12.95 -12.73
N MET A 223 9.17 12.77 -13.12
CA MET A 223 8.76 12.06 -14.33
C MET A 223 7.42 12.59 -14.86
N THR A 224 7.04 12.20 -16.05
CA THR A 224 5.68 12.45 -16.57
C THR A 224 4.68 11.51 -15.89
N LEU A 225 3.40 11.89 -15.90
CA LEU A 225 2.35 10.99 -15.37
C LEU A 225 2.24 9.69 -16.20
N LYS A 226 2.54 9.75 -17.50
CA LYS A 226 2.70 8.57 -18.36
C LYS A 226 3.78 7.63 -17.82
N GLU A 227 5.02 8.13 -17.68
CA GLU A 227 6.15 7.33 -17.18
C GLU A 227 5.86 6.73 -15.81
N LEU A 228 5.24 7.50 -14.91
CA LEU A 228 4.80 7.00 -13.63
C LEU A 228 3.79 5.86 -13.80
N LYS A 229 2.74 6.07 -14.60
CA LYS A 229 1.63 5.11 -14.70
C LYS A 229 2.05 3.77 -15.32
N VAL A 230 2.87 3.78 -16.37
CA VAL A 230 3.32 2.55 -17.04
C VAL A 230 4.33 1.74 -16.23
N ASN A 231 4.97 2.36 -15.24
CA ASN A 231 5.98 1.72 -14.38
C ASN A 231 5.59 1.76 -12.88
N ILE A 232 4.33 2.02 -12.57
CA ILE A 232 3.90 2.41 -11.22
C ILE A 232 4.25 1.39 -10.14
N GLU A 233 4.23 0.09 -10.47
CA GLU A 233 4.61 -0.98 -9.54
C GLU A 233 6.04 -0.84 -9.00
N GLN A 234 6.96 -0.31 -9.83
CA GLN A 234 8.36 -0.09 -9.45
C GLN A 234 8.51 1.05 -8.45
N TYR A 235 7.54 1.98 -8.41
CA TYR A 235 7.59 3.17 -7.56
C TYR A 235 6.80 3.04 -6.27
N VAL A 236 6.13 1.92 -6.02
CA VAL A 236 5.41 1.69 -4.75
C VAL A 236 6.35 1.88 -3.57
N GLY A 237 5.97 2.75 -2.64
CA GLY A 237 6.79 3.16 -1.49
C GLY A 237 7.84 4.23 -1.80
N GLN A 238 8.01 4.65 -3.04
CA GLN A 238 8.98 5.68 -3.42
C GLN A 238 8.32 7.05 -3.60
N ARG A 239 9.10 8.11 -3.32
CA ARG A 239 8.66 9.48 -3.55
C ARG A 239 8.90 9.87 -5.01
N VAL A 240 7.83 10.27 -5.67
CA VAL A 240 7.82 10.71 -7.07
C VAL A 240 7.32 12.15 -7.17
N ALA A 241 7.67 12.84 -8.26
CA ALA A 241 7.08 14.11 -8.62
C ALA A 241 6.66 14.10 -10.10
N PHE A 242 5.49 14.65 -10.38
CA PHE A 242 4.93 14.76 -11.73
C PHE A 242 4.02 15.98 -11.82
N GLU A 243 3.70 16.39 -13.04
CA GLU A 243 2.76 17.48 -13.29
C GLU A 243 1.40 16.93 -13.71
N GLY A 244 0.33 17.55 -13.22
CA GLY A 244 -1.03 17.21 -13.61
C GLY A 244 -2.03 18.29 -13.23
N ILE A 245 -3.21 18.20 -13.82
CA ILE A 245 -4.36 19.07 -13.57
C ILE A 245 -5.31 18.36 -12.62
N ILE A 246 -5.75 19.05 -11.57
CA ILE A 246 -6.79 18.54 -10.68
C ILE A 246 -8.14 18.68 -11.37
N VAL A 247 -8.81 17.56 -11.59
CA VAL A 247 -10.12 17.49 -12.27
C VAL A 247 -11.27 17.29 -11.32
N LYS A 248 -11.01 16.75 -10.14
CA LYS A 248 -12.01 16.51 -9.10
C LYS A 248 -11.38 16.50 -7.71
N ASP A 249 -12.11 16.99 -6.72
CA ASP A 249 -11.88 16.79 -5.30
C ASP A 249 -13.09 16.04 -4.69
N SER A 250 -12.84 14.94 -4.00
CA SER A 250 -13.85 14.14 -3.32
C SER A 250 -13.93 14.40 -1.81
N GLY A 251 -13.17 15.38 -1.29
CA GLY A 251 -13.09 15.71 0.13
C GLY A 251 -12.07 14.89 0.93
N GLY A 252 -11.30 14.03 0.25
CA GLY A 252 -10.22 13.24 0.87
C GLY A 252 -9.15 12.85 -0.14
N SER A 253 -9.53 12.83 -1.42
CA SER A 253 -8.65 12.59 -2.55
C SER A 253 -8.92 13.59 -3.65
N VAL A 254 -7.87 14.01 -4.34
CA VAL A 254 -7.96 14.72 -5.61
C VAL A 254 -7.65 13.77 -6.76
N TYR A 255 -8.38 13.93 -7.85
CA TYR A 255 -8.20 13.21 -9.10
C TYR A 255 -7.41 14.09 -10.05
N ILE A 256 -6.36 13.53 -10.61
CA ILE A 256 -5.32 14.25 -11.34
C ILE A 256 -5.18 13.64 -12.72
N GLU A 257 -5.07 14.49 -13.74
CA GLU A 257 -4.85 14.02 -15.09
C GLU A 257 -3.74 14.79 -15.80
N ALA A 258 -3.12 14.12 -16.78
CA ALA A 258 -2.20 14.72 -17.73
C ALA A 258 -2.43 14.06 -19.11
N TYR A 259 -2.74 14.88 -20.10
CA TYR A 259 -2.90 14.41 -21.48
C TYR A 259 -1.55 14.26 -22.18
N ASP A 260 -1.29 13.12 -22.78
CA ASP A 260 -0.13 12.86 -23.63
C ASP A 260 -0.55 12.91 -25.11
N GLU A 261 0.02 13.88 -25.85
CA GLU A 261 -0.32 14.08 -27.27
C GLU A 261 0.20 12.95 -28.17
N THR A 262 1.23 12.23 -27.74
CA THR A 262 1.86 11.15 -28.53
C THR A 262 0.95 9.93 -28.58
N ASP A 263 0.42 9.55 -27.42
CA ASP A 263 -0.47 8.38 -27.31
C ASP A 263 -1.95 8.75 -27.51
N GLY A 264 -2.29 10.03 -27.36
CA GLY A 264 -3.69 10.49 -27.37
C GLY A 264 -4.47 10.06 -26.12
N ILE A 265 -3.76 9.79 -25.00
CA ILE A 265 -4.34 9.29 -23.76
C ILE A 265 -4.27 10.35 -22.66
N CYS A 266 -5.36 10.48 -21.93
CA CYS A 266 -5.39 11.21 -20.67
C CYS A 266 -5.03 10.27 -19.52
N TYR A 267 -3.78 10.29 -19.09
CA TYR A 267 -3.30 9.51 -17.96
C TYR A 267 -3.87 10.06 -16.67
N GLY A 268 -4.25 9.19 -15.72
CA GLY A 268 -4.86 9.60 -14.48
C GLY A 268 -4.26 8.91 -13.25
N ILE A 269 -4.32 9.59 -12.10
CA ILE A 269 -4.01 9.06 -10.79
C ILE A 269 -4.71 9.87 -9.71
N SER A 270 -5.08 9.24 -8.60
CA SER A 270 -5.58 9.97 -7.43
C SER A 270 -4.48 10.27 -6.42
N ALA A 271 -4.67 11.33 -5.63
CA ALA A 271 -3.82 11.63 -4.50
C ALA A 271 -4.67 11.76 -3.22
N TYR A 272 -4.41 10.87 -2.26
CA TYR A 272 -5.07 10.87 -0.96
C TYR A 272 -4.32 11.80 0.00
N TYR A 273 -5.00 12.85 0.48
CA TYR A 273 -4.35 13.92 1.22
C TYR A 273 -4.70 14.00 2.71
N LEU A 274 -5.71 13.28 3.19
CA LEU A 274 -6.15 13.40 4.60
C LEU A 274 -5.07 13.00 5.62
N THR A 275 -4.19 12.09 5.26
CA THR A 275 -3.06 11.67 6.12
C THR A 275 -1.80 12.50 5.93
N SER A 276 -1.79 13.42 4.97
CA SER A 276 -0.60 14.20 4.61
C SER A 276 -0.28 15.35 5.58
N GLY A 277 -1.22 15.71 6.46
CA GLY A 277 -1.04 16.79 7.43
C GLY A 277 -0.83 18.18 6.78
N LEU A 278 -1.45 18.41 5.61
CA LEU A 278 -1.38 19.69 4.92
C LEU A 278 -2.09 20.78 5.74
N ASP A 279 -1.47 21.94 5.80
CA ASP A 279 -2.08 23.15 6.34
C ASP A 279 -3.02 23.82 5.32
N GLY A 280 -3.61 24.97 5.71
CA GLY A 280 -4.53 25.71 4.85
C GLY A 280 -3.91 26.08 3.49
N TYR A 281 -2.65 26.46 3.46
CA TYR A 281 -1.94 26.82 2.21
C TYR A 281 -1.75 25.61 1.31
N GLY A 282 -1.40 24.46 1.88
CA GLY A 282 -1.27 23.19 1.14
C GLY A 282 -2.62 22.73 0.57
N LEU A 283 -3.71 22.88 1.32
CA LEU A 283 -5.05 22.52 0.86
C LEU A 283 -5.57 23.48 -0.25
N GLU A 284 -5.21 24.76 -0.21
CA GLU A 284 -5.56 25.72 -1.25
C GLU A 284 -4.99 25.36 -2.63
N LEU A 285 -3.88 24.62 -2.68
CA LEU A 285 -3.34 24.14 -3.95
C LEU A 285 -4.23 23.07 -4.58
N LEU A 286 -4.96 22.29 -3.78
CA LEU A 286 -5.74 21.12 -4.22
C LEU A 286 -7.11 21.48 -4.82
N GLN A 287 -7.22 22.66 -5.44
CA GLN A 287 -8.46 23.11 -6.09
C GLN A 287 -8.56 22.59 -7.53
N VAL A 288 -9.78 22.19 -7.91
CA VAL A 288 -10.11 21.80 -9.28
C VAL A 288 -9.74 22.93 -10.27
N GLY A 289 -9.06 22.58 -11.36
CA GLY A 289 -8.55 23.52 -12.36
C GLY A 289 -7.15 24.03 -12.08
N ASN A 290 -6.51 23.66 -10.97
CA ASN A 290 -5.10 23.94 -10.75
C ASN A 290 -4.24 22.90 -11.47
N LYS A 291 -3.20 23.36 -12.16
CA LYS A 291 -2.08 22.52 -12.62
C LYS A 291 -0.99 22.61 -11.57
N ILE A 292 -0.60 21.45 -11.04
CA ILE A 292 0.34 21.34 -9.93
C ILE A 292 1.47 20.37 -10.31
N ARG A 293 2.70 20.69 -9.90
CA ARG A 293 3.72 19.68 -9.69
C ARG A 293 3.42 18.99 -8.36
N PHE A 294 2.91 17.78 -8.42
CA PHE A 294 2.74 16.92 -7.26
C PHE A 294 4.07 16.34 -6.82
N ALA A 295 4.23 16.14 -5.52
CA ALA A 295 5.32 15.37 -4.94
C ALA A 295 4.77 14.56 -3.77
N GLY A 296 4.83 13.24 -3.86
CA GLY A 296 4.27 12.34 -2.86
C GLY A 296 4.79 10.93 -3.02
N VAL A 297 4.33 10.02 -2.18
CA VAL A 297 4.73 8.62 -2.17
C VAL A 297 3.68 7.78 -2.88
N VAL A 298 4.11 6.90 -3.78
CA VAL A 298 3.21 5.95 -4.44
C VAL A 298 2.78 4.90 -3.44
N GLY A 299 1.48 4.79 -3.21
CA GLY A 299 0.86 3.77 -2.38
C GLY A 299 -0.12 2.90 -3.17
N GLU A 300 -0.49 1.77 -2.61
CA GLU A 300 -1.54 0.89 -3.14
C GLU A 300 -2.68 0.80 -2.13
N PHE A 301 -3.91 0.91 -2.60
CA PHE A 301 -5.10 0.76 -1.79
C PHE A 301 -6.22 0.10 -2.59
N ASN A 302 -6.77 -1.01 -2.08
CA ASN A 302 -7.86 -1.78 -2.72
C ASN A 302 -7.59 -2.11 -4.20
N GLY A 303 -6.35 -2.51 -4.53
CA GLY A 303 -5.97 -2.87 -5.90
C GLY A 303 -5.78 -1.68 -6.84
N SER A 304 -5.78 -0.46 -6.32
CA SER A 304 -5.52 0.78 -7.07
C SER A 304 -4.29 1.49 -6.54
N TYR A 305 -3.53 2.13 -7.41
CA TYR A 305 -2.41 2.98 -7.02
C TYR A 305 -2.86 4.41 -6.78
N GLN A 306 -2.28 5.03 -5.76
CA GLN A 306 -2.57 6.42 -5.40
C GLN A 306 -1.30 7.12 -4.90
N ILE A 307 -1.32 8.44 -4.87
CA ILE A 307 -0.25 9.23 -4.26
C ILE A 307 -0.66 9.58 -2.83
N THR A 308 0.26 9.42 -1.90
CA THR A 308 0.09 9.73 -0.47
C THR A 308 1.24 10.60 0.03
N ASP A 309 1.23 10.97 1.29
CA ASP A 309 2.30 11.77 1.94
C ASP A 309 2.68 13.04 1.13
N LEU A 310 1.64 13.77 0.68
CA LEU A 310 1.82 15.07 0.04
C LEU A 310 2.44 16.05 1.04
N LYS A 311 3.34 16.91 0.55
CA LYS A 311 3.96 17.96 1.38
C LYS A 311 3.88 19.31 0.71
N TYR A 312 3.67 20.32 1.54
CA TYR A 312 3.76 21.70 1.11
C TYR A 312 4.36 22.54 2.24
N ASP A 313 5.37 23.32 1.86
CA ASP A 313 5.97 24.34 2.73
C ASP A 313 6.03 25.63 1.93
N ILE A 314 5.28 26.63 2.36
CA ILE A 314 5.19 27.95 1.71
C ILE A 314 6.55 28.67 1.70
N TRP A 315 7.44 28.35 2.63
CA TRP A 315 8.74 28.98 2.78
C TRP A 315 9.84 28.31 1.93
N ASP A 316 9.57 27.12 1.38
CA ASP A 316 10.52 26.33 0.57
C ASP A 316 9.84 25.71 -0.65
N THR A 317 9.15 26.53 -1.44
CA THR A 317 8.35 26.07 -2.59
C THR A 317 9.17 25.46 -3.73
N GLU A 318 10.48 25.71 -3.78
CA GLU A 318 11.38 25.12 -4.77
C GLU A 318 11.90 23.72 -4.38
N ASN A 319 11.65 23.30 -3.14
CA ASN A 319 12.03 21.98 -2.68
C ASN A 319 11.34 20.90 -3.54
N SER A 320 12.13 19.96 -4.02
CA SER A 320 11.64 18.87 -4.88
C SER A 320 10.60 17.97 -4.21
N LYS A 321 10.58 17.94 -2.86
CA LYS A 321 9.60 17.17 -2.06
C LYS A 321 8.27 17.88 -1.87
N ASN A 322 8.18 19.15 -2.22
CA ASN A 322 6.98 19.96 -2.07
C ASN A 322 6.13 19.96 -3.34
N MET A 323 4.82 20.03 -3.14
CA MET A 323 3.91 20.44 -4.21
C MET A 323 4.22 21.87 -4.64
N LYS A 324 3.95 22.19 -5.91
CA LYS A 324 4.11 23.53 -6.45
C LYS A 324 2.97 23.86 -7.38
N LEU A 325 2.28 24.98 -7.13
CA LEU A 325 1.29 25.52 -8.06
C LEU A 325 2.00 26.02 -9.33
N LEU A 326 1.60 25.53 -10.49
CA LEU A 326 2.17 25.92 -11.78
C LEU A 326 1.28 26.92 -12.50
N SER A 327 -0.03 26.65 -12.57
CA SER A 327 -1.01 27.55 -13.17
C SER A 327 -2.44 27.17 -12.72
N THR A 328 -3.40 28.04 -13.00
CA THR A 328 -4.80 27.90 -12.61
C THR A 328 -5.73 28.05 -13.81
N GLY A 329 -7.02 27.70 -13.63
CA GLY A 329 -8.06 27.94 -14.63
C GLY A 329 -8.12 26.88 -15.74
N HIS A 330 -7.54 25.71 -15.51
CA HIS A 330 -7.64 24.57 -16.43
C HIS A 330 -9.01 23.89 -16.31
N SER A 331 -9.45 23.30 -17.40
CA SER A 331 -10.67 22.46 -17.42
C SER A 331 -10.29 21.00 -17.59
N PRO A 332 -11.10 20.08 -17.01
CA PRO A 332 -10.96 18.65 -17.28
C PRO A 332 -11.05 18.35 -18.78
N MET A 333 -10.24 17.41 -19.26
CA MET A 333 -10.18 17.03 -20.67
C MET A 333 -11.47 16.37 -21.14
N TYR A 334 -12.09 15.57 -20.26
CA TYR A 334 -13.24 14.72 -20.59
C TYR A 334 -13.03 13.92 -21.85
N GLN A 335 -11.93 13.13 -21.88
CA GLN A 335 -11.64 12.26 -23.02
C GLN A 335 -12.88 11.42 -23.40
N GLU A 336 -13.30 11.49 -24.66
CA GLU A 336 -14.44 10.71 -25.11
C GLU A 336 -14.07 9.23 -25.22
N ILE A 337 -14.80 8.37 -24.51
CA ILE A 337 -14.63 6.92 -24.52
C ILE A 337 -15.87 6.21 -25.05
N THR A 338 -15.68 4.97 -25.48
CA THR A 338 -16.73 4.07 -25.97
C THR A 338 -16.70 2.75 -25.19
N HIS A 339 -17.66 1.87 -25.39
CA HIS A 339 -17.66 0.53 -24.83
C HIS A 339 -16.41 -0.28 -25.21
N LEU A 340 -15.77 0.01 -26.34
CA LEU A 340 -14.56 -0.70 -26.77
C LEU A 340 -13.37 -0.46 -25.85
N HIS A 341 -13.33 0.65 -25.12
CA HIS A 341 -12.27 0.89 -24.12
C HIS A 341 -12.39 -0.04 -22.90
N PHE A 342 -13.61 -0.55 -22.63
CA PHE A 342 -13.86 -1.53 -21.59
C PHE A 342 -13.66 -2.99 -22.05
N ASP A 343 -13.47 -3.23 -23.34
CA ASP A 343 -13.31 -4.56 -23.93
C ASP A 343 -11.82 -4.92 -24.06
N PRO A 344 -11.32 -5.90 -23.28
CA PRO A 344 -9.92 -6.31 -23.34
C PRO A 344 -9.52 -6.98 -24.66
N GLN A 345 -10.48 -7.30 -25.53
CA GLN A 345 -10.21 -7.85 -26.87
C GLN A 345 -10.20 -6.77 -27.95
N SER A 346 -10.51 -5.54 -27.57
CA SER A 346 -10.52 -4.40 -28.48
C SER A 346 -9.15 -3.72 -28.54
N ASN A 347 -8.78 -3.23 -29.70
CA ASN A 347 -7.62 -2.34 -29.89
C ASN A 347 -7.76 -0.95 -29.25
N GLN A 348 -8.93 -0.62 -28.67
CA GLN A 348 -9.15 0.55 -27.85
C GLN A 348 -9.09 0.20 -26.34
N GLY A 349 -9.31 -1.05 -25.99
CA GLY A 349 -9.24 -1.54 -24.61
C GLY A 349 -7.85 -1.92 -24.18
N PHE A 350 -7.01 -2.40 -25.10
CA PHE A 350 -5.58 -2.60 -24.89
C PHE A 350 -4.79 -1.82 -25.92
N ILE A 351 -3.84 -1.04 -25.47
CA ILE A 351 -3.08 -0.09 -26.28
C ILE A 351 -1.58 -0.32 -26.11
N PRO A 352 -0.83 -0.33 -27.23
CA PRO A 352 0.62 -0.36 -27.18
C PRO A 352 1.15 1.00 -26.69
N VAL A 353 2.03 0.96 -25.71
CA VAL A 353 2.73 2.14 -25.18
C VAL A 353 4.21 1.83 -25.10
N ASP A 354 5.02 2.75 -25.60
CA ASP A 354 6.48 2.66 -25.52
C ASP A 354 6.94 3.03 -24.11
N VAL A 355 7.68 2.12 -23.48
CA VAL A 355 8.20 2.23 -22.12
C VAL A 355 9.70 1.94 -22.10
N MET A 356 10.43 2.59 -21.19
CA MET A 356 11.84 2.29 -20.96
C MET A 356 11.98 1.10 -20.00
N VAL A 357 12.71 0.07 -20.42
CA VAL A 357 13.05 -1.10 -19.60
C VAL A 357 14.56 -1.29 -19.68
N ASP A 358 15.25 -1.20 -18.55
CA ASP A 358 16.72 -1.35 -18.46
C ASP A 358 17.52 -0.45 -19.44
N GLY A 359 16.96 0.72 -19.77
CA GLY A 359 17.57 1.69 -20.70
C GLY A 359 17.29 1.44 -22.18
N GLU A 360 16.44 0.47 -22.50
CA GLU A 360 15.96 0.19 -23.87
C GLU A 360 14.47 0.55 -23.97
N GLU A 361 14.07 1.10 -25.13
CA GLU A 361 12.68 1.38 -25.43
C GLU A 361 11.99 0.09 -25.89
N VAL A 362 10.91 -0.30 -25.21
CA VAL A 362 10.14 -1.52 -25.47
C VAL A 362 8.66 -1.16 -25.52
N THR A 363 7.96 -1.61 -26.56
CA THR A 363 6.49 -1.48 -26.63
C THR A 363 5.82 -2.54 -25.77
N LYS A 364 4.97 -2.13 -24.83
CA LYS A 364 4.14 -3.00 -24.01
C LYS A 364 2.67 -2.67 -24.18
N GLU A 365 1.82 -3.68 -24.05
CA GLU A 365 0.37 -3.50 -24.10
C GLU A 365 -0.19 -3.22 -22.70
N PHE A 366 -1.00 -2.19 -22.59
CA PHE A 366 -1.66 -1.79 -21.34
C PHE A 366 -3.18 -1.68 -21.54
N SER A 367 -3.95 -1.99 -20.49
CA SER A 367 -5.36 -1.65 -20.47
C SER A 367 -5.53 -0.13 -20.48
N PHE A 368 -6.33 0.38 -21.42
CA PHE A 368 -6.70 1.80 -21.47
C PHE A 368 -7.29 2.25 -20.12
N MET A 369 -8.19 1.44 -19.55
CA MET A 369 -8.86 1.76 -18.30
C MET A 369 -7.87 1.89 -17.14
N PHE A 370 -6.79 1.10 -17.14
CA PHE A 370 -5.71 1.22 -16.16
C PHE A 370 -4.93 2.53 -16.34
N LEU A 371 -4.56 2.87 -17.58
CA LEU A 371 -3.80 4.09 -17.86
C LEU A 371 -4.59 5.35 -17.54
N ALA A 372 -5.87 5.38 -17.91
CA ALA A 372 -6.77 6.51 -17.73
C ALA A 372 -7.54 6.49 -16.40
N GLN A 373 -7.28 5.52 -15.50
CA GLN A 373 -7.91 5.49 -14.19
C GLN A 373 -7.66 6.80 -13.45
N ASP A 374 -8.72 7.35 -12.83
CA ASP A 374 -8.76 8.65 -12.14
C ASP A 374 -8.72 9.88 -13.06
N SER A 375 -8.60 9.73 -14.40
CA SER A 375 -8.77 10.83 -15.35
C SER A 375 -10.22 11.12 -15.68
N SER A 376 -10.48 12.31 -16.23
CA SER A 376 -11.82 12.73 -16.64
C SER A 376 -12.19 12.15 -18.00
N VAL A 377 -13.40 11.59 -18.09
CA VAL A 377 -13.93 10.97 -19.31
C VAL A 377 -15.36 11.40 -19.58
N SER A 378 -15.76 11.27 -20.85
CA SER A 378 -17.17 11.36 -21.27
C SER A 378 -17.56 10.15 -22.10
N MET A 379 -18.79 9.68 -21.92
CA MET A 379 -19.37 8.59 -22.71
C MET A 379 -20.81 8.90 -23.08
N LYS A 380 -21.18 8.60 -24.33
CA LYS A 380 -22.47 8.96 -24.89
C LYS A 380 -23.36 7.76 -25.20
N ASN A 381 -24.66 8.04 -25.32
CA ASN A 381 -25.68 7.08 -25.76
C ASN A 381 -25.75 5.81 -24.89
N LEU A 382 -25.63 5.96 -23.58
CA LEU A 382 -25.78 4.88 -22.61
C LEU A 382 -27.27 4.66 -22.31
N THR A 383 -27.82 3.49 -22.60
CA THR A 383 -29.17 3.12 -22.18
C THR A 383 -29.12 2.41 -20.83
N VAL A 384 -29.76 2.99 -19.81
CA VAL A 384 -29.82 2.42 -18.47
C VAL A 384 -30.83 1.29 -18.45
N VAL A 385 -30.37 0.06 -18.31
CA VAL A 385 -31.20 -1.16 -18.32
C VAL A 385 -31.51 -1.67 -16.92
N ASP A 386 -30.73 -1.29 -15.92
CA ASP A 386 -30.89 -1.70 -14.52
C ASP A 386 -30.18 -0.72 -13.60
N ALA A 387 -30.53 -0.69 -12.31
CA ALA A 387 -29.89 0.15 -11.33
C ALA A 387 -29.91 -0.49 -9.94
N TYR A 388 -28.94 -0.13 -9.10
CA TYR A 388 -28.84 -0.58 -7.72
C TYR A 388 -28.44 0.57 -6.81
N THR A 389 -29.25 0.84 -5.77
CA THR A 389 -28.94 1.81 -4.73
C THR A 389 -28.27 1.13 -3.54
N THR A 390 -27.11 1.63 -3.14
CA THR A 390 -26.38 1.14 -1.97
C THR A 390 -27.18 1.34 -0.70
N LYS A 391 -27.36 0.26 0.07
CA LYS A 391 -28.27 0.25 1.22
C LYS A 391 -27.57 0.44 2.57
N LYS A 392 -26.23 0.26 2.63
CA LYS A 392 -25.43 0.30 3.87
C LYS A 392 -24.10 1.03 3.67
N GLY A 393 -23.43 1.36 4.77
CA GLY A 393 -22.11 2.00 4.80
C GLY A 393 -22.13 3.47 4.38
N ASP A 394 -20.95 4.05 4.20
CA ASP A 394 -20.75 5.48 3.93
C ASP A 394 -21.31 5.92 2.57
N SER A 395 -21.40 4.99 1.62
CA SER A 395 -21.98 5.23 0.29
C SER A 395 -23.49 4.97 0.24
N LYS A 396 -24.21 4.83 1.39
CA LYS A 396 -25.65 4.60 1.41
C LYS A 396 -26.40 5.70 0.65
N GLY A 397 -27.18 5.31 -0.37
CA GLY A 397 -27.90 6.22 -1.26
C GLY A 397 -27.18 6.51 -2.59
N ALA A 398 -25.95 6.08 -2.75
CA ALA A 398 -25.26 6.15 -4.05
C ALA A 398 -25.80 5.05 -4.99
N ILE A 399 -25.88 5.35 -6.29
CA ILE A 399 -26.53 4.49 -7.29
C ILE A 399 -25.48 3.93 -8.25
N THR A 400 -25.56 2.63 -8.53
CA THR A 400 -24.84 2.01 -9.66
C THR A 400 -25.85 1.80 -10.79
N LEU A 401 -25.63 2.43 -11.94
CA LEU A 401 -26.39 2.25 -13.14
C LEU A 401 -25.71 1.20 -14.03
N TYR A 402 -26.46 0.24 -14.48
CA TYR A 402 -26.00 -0.76 -15.44
C TYR A 402 -26.52 -0.35 -16.83
N CYS A 403 -25.60 0.01 -17.69
CA CYS A 403 -25.88 0.60 -18.98
C CYS A 403 -25.46 -0.33 -20.12
N THR A 404 -26.15 -0.22 -21.27
CA THR A 404 -25.74 -0.80 -22.54
C THR A 404 -25.62 0.28 -23.60
N VAL A 405 -24.90 0.00 -24.68
CA VAL A 405 -24.84 0.86 -25.85
C VAL A 405 -25.44 0.15 -27.07
N PRO A 406 -25.99 0.88 -28.05
CA PRO A 406 -26.53 0.28 -29.27
C PRO A 406 -25.50 -0.61 -29.96
N GLY A 407 -25.88 -1.85 -30.28
CA GLY A 407 -25.02 -2.81 -30.98
C GLY A 407 -24.03 -3.58 -30.12
N SER A 408 -24.03 -3.39 -28.79
CA SER A 408 -23.20 -4.15 -27.86
C SER A 408 -24.02 -4.78 -26.75
N SER A 409 -23.67 -6.02 -26.35
CA SER A 409 -24.22 -6.68 -25.18
C SER A 409 -23.41 -6.40 -23.90
N GLN A 410 -22.29 -5.68 -24.01
CA GLN A 410 -21.43 -5.34 -22.89
C GLN A 410 -22.15 -4.39 -21.93
N ARG A 411 -22.08 -4.70 -20.63
CA ARG A 411 -22.59 -3.83 -19.57
C ARG A 411 -21.50 -2.86 -19.12
N ILE A 412 -21.84 -1.57 -19.16
CA ILE A 412 -21.01 -0.49 -18.61
C ILE A 412 -21.60 -0.06 -17.28
N GLN A 413 -20.78 0.03 -16.25
CA GLN A 413 -21.21 0.53 -14.95
C GLN A 413 -20.93 2.03 -14.83
N VAL A 414 -21.96 2.77 -14.42
CA VAL A 414 -21.86 4.18 -14.04
C VAL A 414 -22.22 4.28 -12.57
N ARG A 415 -21.25 4.65 -11.75
CA ARG A 415 -21.41 4.79 -10.30
C ARG A 415 -21.59 6.25 -9.92
N THR A 416 -22.61 6.57 -9.14
CA THR A 416 -22.76 7.91 -8.57
C THR A 416 -22.25 7.98 -7.13
N ILE A 417 -21.90 9.15 -6.67
CA ILE A 417 -21.95 9.45 -5.24
C ILE A 417 -23.42 9.59 -4.82
N VAL A 418 -23.68 9.92 -3.54
CA VAL A 418 -25.05 10.25 -3.09
C VAL A 418 -25.48 11.56 -3.74
N LEU A 419 -26.33 11.48 -4.75
CA LEU A 419 -26.82 12.64 -5.51
C LEU A 419 -28.08 13.23 -4.88
N ARG A 420 -28.20 14.55 -4.96
CA ARG A 420 -29.39 15.30 -4.53
C ARG A 420 -29.84 16.26 -5.64
N ASP A 421 -31.15 16.50 -5.71
CA ASP A 421 -31.72 17.50 -6.58
C ASP A 421 -31.52 18.94 -6.04
N ALA A 422 -32.00 19.93 -6.77
CA ALA A 422 -31.95 21.35 -6.37
C ALA A 422 -32.69 21.66 -5.05
N ASN A 423 -33.61 20.80 -4.62
CA ASN A 423 -34.36 20.91 -3.38
C ASN A 423 -33.73 20.11 -2.23
N GLY A 424 -32.57 19.47 -2.45
CA GLY A 424 -31.86 18.66 -1.49
C GLY A 424 -32.43 17.25 -1.32
N GLN A 425 -33.39 16.81 -2.15
CA GLN A 425 -33.95 15.48 -2.11
C GLN A 425 -33.04 14.48 -2.78
N LEU A 426 -33.00 13.24 -2.25
CA LEU A 426 -32.19 12.17 -2.84
C LEU A 426 -32.71 11.83 -4.23
N ILE A 427 -31.78 11.75 -5.19
CA ILE A 427 -32.04 11.19 -6.51
C ILE A 427 -32.21 9.67 -6.35
N THR A 428 -33.21 9.11 -7.08
CA THR A 428 -33.53 7.68 -7.05
C THR A 428 -33.32 7.01 -8.40
N GLU A 429 -33.34 5.69 -8.42
CA GLU A 429 -33.14 4.86 -9.62
C GLU A 429 -34.17 5.18 -10.72
N ASP A 430 -35.41 5.53 -10.35
CA ASP A 430 -36.50 5.81 -11.29
C ASP A 430 -36.18 6.95 -12.25
N MET A 431 -35.28 7.85 -11.87
CA MET A 431 -34.86 8.94 -12.73
C MET A 431 -34.07 8.44 -13.96
N PHE A 432 -33.42 7.29 -13.83
CA PHE A 432 -32.45 6.79 -14.81
C PHE A 432 -32.95 5.58 -15.60
N ILE A 433 -33.68 4.67 -14.96
CA ILE A 433 -34.10 3.40 -15.58
C ILE A 433 -34.88 3.63 -16.87
N GLY A 434 -34.45 2.97 -17.94
CA GLY A 434 -35.08 3.06 -19.29
C GLY A 434 -34.70 4.34 -20.06
N LYS A 435 -33.88 5.22 -19.50
CA LYS A 435 -33.41 6.43 -20.20
C LYS A 435 -32.12 6.18 -20.95
N THR A 436 -31.94 6.96 -22.01
CA THR A 436 -30.65 7.11 -22.68
C THR A 436 -29.98 8.37 -22.16
N ILE A 437 -28.72 8.21 -21.74
CA ILE A 437 -27.94 9.27 -21.08
C ILE A 437 -26.55 9.41 -21.73
N ASP A 438 -26.02 10.63 -21.71
CA ASP A 438 -24.59 10.87 -21.80
C ASP A 438 -24.06 11.18 -20.41
N VAL A 439 -22.83 10.78 -20.12
CA VAL A 439 -22.21 10.97 -18.81
C VAL A 439 -20.82 11.63 -18.92
N LYS A 440 -20.50 12.44 -17.92
CA LYS A 440 -19.16 12.93 -17.61
C LYS A 440 -18.76 12.45 -16.23
N GLY A 441 -17.52 12.02 -16.06
CA GLY A 441 -17.04 11.51 -14.78
C GLY A 441 -15.57 11.21 -14.81
N THR A 442 -15.10 10.38 -13.88
CA THR A 442 -13.74 9.84 -13.89
C THR A 442 -13.80 8.32 -14.03
N ILE A 443 -12.73 7.72 -14.56
CA ILE A 443 -12.59 6.26 -14.50
C ILE A 443 -12.24 5.86 -13.07
N ASP A 444 -13.01 4.94 -12.53
CA ASP A 444 -12.82 4.39 -11.19
C ASP A 444 -12.66 2.87 -11.27
N PHE A 445 -11.83 2.31 -10.39
CA PHE A 445 -11.64 0.87 -10.26
C PHE A 445 -12.28 0.39 -8.96
N TYR A 446 -13.28 -0.46 -9.07
CA TYR A 446 -13.97 -1.06 -7.94
C TYR A 446 -13.58 -2.52 -7.77
N LEU A 447 -12.96 -2.83 -6.64
CA LEU A 447 -12.72 -4.20 -6.19
C LEU A 447 -13.74 -4.55 -5.10
N PRO A 448 -14.73 -5.43 -5.38
CA PRO A 448 -15.68 -5.85 -4.35
C PRO A 448 -14.97 -6.54 -3.20
N GLU A 449 -15.50 -6.37 -2.00
CA GLU A 449 -15.07 -7.11 -0.83
C GLU A 449 -15.24 -8.61 -1.10
N ASN A 450 -14.22 -9.41 -0.92
CA ASN A 450 -14.16 -10.86 -1.18
C ASN A 450 -13.93 -11.28 -2.64
N GLU A 451 -13.68 -10.35 -3.56
CA GLU A 451 -13.32 -10.65 -4.95
C GLU A 451 -11.83 -10.39 -5.19
N THR A 452 -11.26 -11.13 -6.12
CA THR A 452 -9.87 -10.91 -6.58
C THR A 452 -9.79 -10.16 -7.91
N VAL A 453 -10.95 -9.97 -8.55
CA VAL A 453 -11.08 -9.30 -9.84
C VAL A 453 -11.99 -8.10 -9.67
N GLY A 454 -11.45 -6.93 -9.93
CA GLY A 454 -12.19 -5.67 -9.90
C GLY A 454 -12.82 -5.33 -11.24
N THR A 455 -13.63 -4.28 -11.25
CA THR A 455 -14.33 -3.77 -12.42
C THR A 455 -14.08 -2.29 -12.57
N TYR A 456 -13.75 -1.84 -13.77
CA TYR A 456 -13.73 -0.43 -14.09
C TYR A 456 -15.14 0.11 -14.30
N GLN A 457 -15.38 1.32 -13.82
CA GLN A 457 -16.65 2.02 -13.91
C GLN A 457 -16.43 3.52 -14.18
N ILE A 458 -17.47 4.24 -14.55
CA ILE A 458 -17.44 5.70 -14.65
C ILE A 458 -18.04 6.24 -13.35
N GLN A 459 -17.22 6.94 -12.54
CA GLN A 459 -17.66 7.59 -11.31
C GLN A 459 -18.19 8.98 -11.62
N VAL A 460 -19.46 9.25 -11.26
CA VAL A 460 -20.13 10.53 -11.50
C VAL A 460 -20.40 11.24 -10.17
N PHE A 461 -20.16 12.53 -10.12
CA PHE A 461 -20.16 13.31 -8.89
C PHE A 461 -21.29 14.34 -8.79
N SER A 462 -22.01 14.61 -9.88
CA SER A 462 -23.10 15.58 -9.92
C SER A 462 -24.18 15.11 -10.84
N ILE A 463 -25.43 15.48 -10.55
CA ILE A 463 -26.56 15.26 -11.46
C ILE A 463 -26.39 16.06 -12.76
N ASN A 464 -25.65 17.16 -12.73
CA ASN A 464 -25.36 17.99 -13.88
C ASN A 464 -24.35 17.34 -14.85
N ASP A 465 -23.70 16.27 -14.44
CA ASP A 465 -22.78 15.50 -15.29
C ASP A 465 -23.52 14.46 -16.16
N PHE A 466 -24.85 14.41 -16.06
CA PHE A 466 -25.74 13.64 -16.92
C PHE A 466 -26.45 14.53 -17.93
N THR A 467 -26.51 14.08 -19.18
CA THR A 467 -27.41 14.62 -20.20
C THR A 467 -28.42 13.54 -20.54
N PHE A 468 -29.72 13.83 -20.39
CA PHE A 468 -30.80 12.90 -20.69
C PHE A 468 -31.32 13.14 -22.12
N HIS A 469 -31.48 12.06 -22.89
CA HIS A 469 -32.07 12.08 -24.20
C HIS A 469 -33.55 11.67 -24.11
N GLU A 470 -34.38 12.29 -24.94
CA GLU A 470 -35.81 11.99 -25.02
C GLU A 470 -36.10 10.61 -25.68
#